data_7af77229cb4a9f90774a6f8b7eb4a7cc
#
_entry.id   7af77229cb4a9f90774a6f8b7eb4a7cc
#
_cell.length_a   1.000
_cell.length_b   1.000
_cell.length_c   1.000
_cell.angle_alpha   90.00
_cell.angle_beta   90.00
_cell.angle_gamma   90.00
#
_symmetry.space_group_name_H-M   'P 1'
#
loop_
_entity.id
_entity.type
_entity.pdbx_description
1 polymer ?
#
loop_
_entity_poly.entity_id
_entity_poly.type
_entity_poly.pdbx_seq_one_letter_code
_entity_poly.pdbx_strand_id
1 'polypeptide(L)'
;MKQEIPNLVICGDYNVCHEEIDIHNPKMKGVSGFLPEERTWMGDFIKSGFIDSFRYLNQEKQEYSWWSYRANSRANNKGWRLDYAMVSEPLKNSISRAYILSEAKHSDHCPIVVELDIKL
;
A
#
# COMPACT_ATOMS: atom_id res chain seq x y z
N MET A 1 -2.99 18.25 -23.75
CA MET A 1 -1.64 17.71 -23.99
C MET A 1 -1.44 16.45 -23.16
N LYS A 2 -1.07 15.39 -23.81
CA LYS A 2 -0.78 14.16 -23.10
C LYS A 2 0.57 14.30 -22.41
N GLN A 3 0.59 14.18 -21.11
CA GLN A 3 1.83 14.17 -20.36
C GLN A 3 2.35 12.76 -20.26
N GLU A 4 3.62 12.58 -20.56
CA GLU A 4 4.27 11.31 -20.33
C GLU A 4 4.51 11.14 -18.83
N ILE A 5 4.19 9.94 -18.35
CA ILE A 5 4.46 9.60 -16.97
C ILE A 5 5.91 9.17 -16.87
N PRO A 6 6.74 9.86 -16.08
CA PRO A 6 8.14 9.47 -15.93
C PRO A 6 8.27 8.14 -15.16
N ASN A 7 9.48 7.58 -15.18
CA ASN A 7 9.79 6.40 -14.40
C ASN A 7 9.95 6.78 -12.95
N LEU A 8 8.89 6.57 -12.17
CA LEU A 8 8.83 6.98 -10.77
C LEU A 8 8.44 5.83 -9.84
N VAL A 9 9.00 5.86 -8.65
CA VAL A 9 8.53 5.07 -7.52
C VAL A 9 8.27 6.03 -6.38
N ILE A 10 7.05 6.08 -5.89
CA ILE A 10 6.65 6.96 -4.79
C ILE A 10 6.32 6.08 -3.59
N CYS A 11 7.23 6.03 -2.63
CA CYS A 11 7.10 5.22 -1.44
C CYS A 11 6.73 6.08 -0.25
N GLY A 12 5.97 5.51 0.67
CA GLY A 12 5.73 6.16 1.95
C GLY A 12 4.39 5.79 2.55
N ASP A 13 4.06 6.54 3.61
CA ASP A 13 2.82 6.42 4.34
C ASP A 13 1.76 7.29 3.66
N TYR A 14 0.75 6.66 3.13
CA TYR A 14 -0.36 7.35 2.48
C TYR A 14 -1.53 7.56 3.44
N ASN A 15 -1.50 6.93 4.62
CA ASN A 15 -2.55 6.99 5.63
C ASN A 15 -3.94 6.58 5.13
N VAL A 16 -4.01 5.76 4.09
CA VAL A 16 -5.26 5.29 3.50
C VAL A 16 -5.14 3.81 3.17
N CYS A 17 -6.15 3.03 3.56
CA CYS A 17 -6.34 1.67 3.06
C CYS A 17 -7.20 1.74 1.80
N HIS A 18 -6.71 1.23 0.69
CA HIS A 18 -7.40 1.33 -0.59
C HIS A 18 -8.57 0.36 -0.68
N GLU A 19 -8.33 -0.92 -0.42
CA GLU A 19 -9.30 -1.99 -0.60
C GLU A 19 -9.72 -2.60 0.73
N GLU A 20 -10.83 -3.34 0.72
CA GLU A 20 -11.30 -4.03 1.93
C GLU A 20 -10.29 -5.01 2.50
N ILE A 21 -9.51 -5.66 1.63
CA ILE A 21 -8.46 -6.60 2.05
C ILE A 21 -7.31 -5.91 2.80
N ASP A 22 -7.20 -4.58 2.67
CA ASP A 22 -6.10 -3.82 3.27
C ASP A 22 -6.34 -3.42 4.71
N ILE A 23 -7.50 -3.74 5.27
CA ILE A 23 -7.86 -3.41 6.64
C ILE A 23 -8.44 -4.64 7.33
N HIS A 24 -8.13 -4.78 8.63
CA HIS A 24 -8.59 -5.95 9.38
C HIS A 24 -10.11 -6.03 9.56
N ASN A 25 -10.79 -4.88 9.51
CA ASN A 25 -12.25 -4.85 9.65
C ASN A 25 -12.85 -3.87 8.64
N PRO A 26 -13.14 -4.35 7.41
CA PRO A 26 -13.68 -3.48 6.36
C PRO A 26 -15.11 -3.00 6.61
N LYS A 27 -15.76 -3.51 7.64
CA LYS A 27 -17.12 -3.08 8.00
C LYS A 27 -17.14 -1.84 8.86
N MET A 28 -15.98 -1.37 9.35
CA MET A 28 -15.92 -0.12 10.10
C MET A 28 -16.32 1.04 9.21
N LYS A 29 -17.13 1.94 9.77
CA LYS A 29 -17.59 3.13 9.06
C LYS A 29 -17.13 4.40 9.73
N GLY A 30 -16.94 5.46 8.96
CA GLY A 30 -16.54 6.75 9.49
C GLY A 30 -15.15 6.79 10.09
N VAL A 31 -14.27 5.88 9.70
CA VAL A 31 -12.93 5.77 10.24
C VAL A 31 -11.94 6.44 9.30
N SER A 32 -11.19 7.42 9.84
CA SER A 32 -10.12 8.07 9.08
C SER A 32 -9.12 7.02 8.58
N GLY A 33 -8.73 7.12 7.32
CA GLY A 33 -7.88 6.15 6.64
C GLY A 33 -8.68 5.12 5.83
N PHE A 34 -9.99 5.04 6.04
CA PHE A 34 -10.85 4.12 5.29
C PHE A 34 -12.19 4.76 4.92
N LEU A 35 -12.23 6.08 4.83
CA LEU A 35 -13.42 6.80 4.41
C LEU A 35 -13.65 6.61 2.91
N PRO A 36 -14.91 6.58 2.43
CA PRO A 36 -15.18 6.41 1.01
C PRO A 36 -14.45 7.39 0.11
N GLU A 37 -14.38 8.65 0.51
CA GLU A 37 -13.67 9.69 -0.26
C GLU A 37 -12.17 9.48 -0.29
N GLU A 38 -11.60 8.93 0.79
CA GLU A 38 -10.17 8.60 0.83
C GLU A 38 -9.85 7.42 -0.09
N ARG A 39 -10.69 6.42 -0.09
CA ARG A 39 -10.53 5.26 -0.97
C ARG A 39 -10.70 5.65 -2.44
N THR A 40 -11.64 6.54 -2.73
CA THR A 40 -11.85 7.07 -4.07
C THR A 40 -10.61 7.84 -4.54
N TRP A 41 -10.05 8.68 -3.66
CA TRP A 41 -8.81 9.41 -3.96
C TRP A 41 -7.67 8.46 -4.31
N MET A 42 -7.49 7.40 -3.53
CA MET A 42 -6.44 6.42 -3.77
C MET A 42 -6.65 5.72 -5.12
N GLY A 43 -7.89 5.33 -5.43
CA GLY A 43 -8.24 4.73 -6.71
C GLY A 43 -7.94 5.65 -7.88
N ASP A 44 -8.27 6.94 -7.74
CA ASP A 44 -8.00 7.94 -8.77
C ASP A 44 -6.50 8.16 -8.95
N PHE A 45 -5.75 8.18 -7.85
CA PHE A 45 -4.30 8.29 -7.90
C PHE A 45 -3.70 7.13 -8.70
N ILE A 46 -4.13 5.90 -8.42
CA ILE A 46 -3.64 4.72 -9.14
C ILE A 46 -4.00 4.81 -10.63
N LYS A 47 -5.25 5.20 -10.92
CA LYS A 47 -5.71 5.33 -12.32
C LYS A 47 -4.98 6.43 -13.08
N SER A 48 -4.34 7.36 -12.40
CA SER A 48 -3.57 8.43 -13.04
C SER A 48 -2.27 7.95 -13.68
N GLY A 49 -1.92 6.68 -13.52
CA GLY A 49 -0.75 6.09 -14.16
C GLY A 49 0.20 5.40 -13.20
N PHE A 50 -0.31 4.93 -12.06
CA PHE A 50 0.49 4.24 -11.05
C PHE A 50 -0.04 2.85 -10.76
N ILE A 51 0.81 2.04 -10.15
CA ILE A 51 0.50 0.67 -9.77
C ILE A 51 0.85 0.51 -8.30
N ASP A 52 -0.09 0.00 -7.52
CA ASP A 52 0.17 -0.45 -6.16
C ASP A 52 0.99 -1.74 -6.26
N SER A 53 2.30 -1.62 -6.11
CA SER A 53 3.22 -2.72 -6.41
C SER A 53 2.97 -3.97 -5.56
N PHE A 54 2.64 -3.78 -4.27
CA PHE A 54 2.36 -4.92 -3.41
C PHE A 54 1.13 -5.68 -3.91
N ARG A 55 0.04 -4.95 -4.17
CA ARG A 55 -1.22 -5.59 -4.59
C ARG A 55 -1.13 -6.17 -5.99
N TYR A 56 -0.33 -5.57 -6.85
CA TYR A 56 -0.11 -6.08 -8.20
C TYR A 56 0.45 -7.51 -8.19
N LEU A 57 1.40 -7.78 -7.29
CA LEU A 57 2.04 -9.10 -7.19
C LEU A 57 1.36 -10.03 -6.18
N ASN A 58 0.56 -9.49 -5.26
CA ASN A 58 -0.02 -10.24 -4.15
C ASN A 58 -1.50 -9.93 -4.04
N GLN A 59 -2.28 -10.36 -5.02
CA GLN A 59 -3.67 -9.94 -5.17
C GLN A 59 -4.60 -10.43 -4.07
N GLU A 60 -4.21 -11.50 -3.37
CA GLU A 60 -5.07 -12.11 -2.36
C GLU A 60 -4.45 -12.13 -0.96
N LYS A 61 -3.23 -11.59 -0.80
CA LYS A 61 -2.57 -11.57 0.50
C LYS A 61 -3.15 -10.48 1.40
N GLN A 62 -3.59 -10.88 2.57
CA GLN A 62 -4.06 -9.95 3.59
C GLN A 62 -2.92 -9.67 4.56
N GLU A 63 -2.15 -8.63 4.29
CA GLU A 63 -1.02 -8.20 5.11
C GLU A 63 -1.11 -6.71 5.38
N TYR A 64 -0.51 -6.29 6.49
CA TYR A 64 -0.61 -4.92 6.97
C TYR A 64 0.76 -4.32 7.21
N SER A 65 0.84 -2.99 7.15
CA SER A 65 2.07 -2.25 7.40
C SER A 65 2.00 -1.42 8.69
N TRP A 66 0.83 -1.34 9.31
CA TRP A 66 0.62 -0.54 10.50
C TRP A 66 -0.37 -1.22 11.45
N TRP A 67 -0.07 -1.12 12.74
CA TRP A 67 -0.98 -1.55 13.82
C TRP A 67 -0.94 -0.50 14.91
N SER A 68 -2.10 -0.20 15.48
CA SER A 68 -2.15 0.67 16.65
C SER A 68 -1.39 0.03 17.83
N TYR A 69 -0.77 0.86 18.66
CA TYR A 69 -0.19 0.38 19.90
C TYR A 69 -1.24 -0.01 20.94
N ARG A 70 -2.50 0.36 20.70
CA ARG A 70 -3.60 0.11 21.65
C ARG A 70 -4.17 -1.29 21.49
N ALA A 71 -4.71 -1.82 22.60
CA ALA A 71 -5.53 -3.04 22.61
C ALA A 71 -4.84 -4.25 21.99
N ASN A 72 -3.51 -4.35 22.10
CA ASN A 72 -2.75 -5.47 21.54
C ASN A 72 -3.04 -5.70 20.05
N SER A 73 -3.27 -4.63 19.29
CA SER A 73 -3.67 -4.73 17.90
C SER A 73 -2.71 -5.55 17.06
N ARG A 74 -1.40 -5.39 17.28
CA ARG A 74 -0.40 -6.13 16.50
C ARG A 74 -0.42 -7.62 16.84
N ALA A 75 -0.52 -7.97 18.13
CA ALA A 75 -0.58 -9.36 18.56
C ALA A 75 -1.83 -10.06 18.01
N ASN A 76 -2.94 -9.34 17.85
CA ASN A 76 -4.18 -9.84 17.30
C ASN A 76 -4.30 -9.62 15.79
N ASN A 77 -3.24 -9.10 15.18
CA ASN A 77 -3.16 -8.78 13.75
C ASN A 77 -4.32 -7.90 13.26
N LYS A 78 -4.71 -6.94 14.07
CA LYS A 78 -5.73 -5.96 13.69
C LYS A 78 -5.04 -4.76 13.05
N GLY A 79 -4.61 -4.94 11.81
CA GLY A 79 -3.76 -4.00 11.13
C GLY A 79 -4.42 -3.29 9.96
N TRP A 80 -3.64 -2.39 9.38
CA TRP A 80 -4.00 -1.57 8.24
C TRP A 80 -2.81 -1.53 7.28
N ARG A 81 -3.05 -1.64 6.00
CA ARG A 81 -2.00 -1.40 5.01
C ARG A 81 -2.08 0.06 4.58
N LEU A 82 -1.21 0.86 5.16
CA LEU A 82 -1.16 2.32 4.97
C LEU A 82 0.05 2.78 4.18
N ASP A 83 1.06 1.94 4.06
CA ASP A 83 2.32 2.28 3.41
C ASP A 83 2.39 1.59 2.05
N TYR A 84 2.74 2.35 1.04
CA TYR A 84 2.71 1.88 -0.35
C TYR A 84 4.00 2.23 -1.06
N ALA A 85 4.35 1.41 -2.05
CA ALA A 85 5.33 1.75 -3.07
C ALA A 85 4.58 1.80 -4.39
N MET A 86 4.19 3.00 -4.79
CA MET A 86 3.49 3.23 -6.04
C MET A 86 4.51 3.32 -7.17
N VAL A 87 4.36 2.48 -8.17
CA VAL A 87 5.27 2.39 -9.31
C VAL A 87 4.55 2.91 -10.54
N SER A 88 5.21 3.79 -11.29
CA SER A 88 4.59 4.34 -12.49
C SER A 88 4.40 3.27 -13.56
N GLU A 89 3.36 3.42 -14.36
CA GLU A 89 2.93 2.43 -15.37
C GLU A 89 4.07 1.96 -16.28
N PRO A 90 4.99 2.83 -16.77
CA PRO A 90 6.09 2.37 -17.61
C PRO A 90 7.01 1.34 -16.96
N LEU A 91 7.06 1.30 -15.61
CA LEU A 91 7.89 0.35 -14.88
C LEU A 91 7.16 -0.94 -14.48
N LYS A 92 5.92 -1.09 -14.92
CA LYS A 92 5.05 -2.22 -14.51
C LYS A 92 5.74 -3.58 -14.69
N ASN A 93 6.32 -3.82 -15.85
CA ASN A 93 6.92 -5.10 -16.16
C ASN A 93 8.28 -5.31 -15.46
N SER A 94 8.79 -4.29 -14.79
CA SER A 94 10.04 -4.36 -14.04
C SER A 94 9.84 -4.74 -12.59
N ILE A 95 8.60 -4.76 -12.10
CA ILE A 95 8.31 -5.11 -10.70
C ILE A 95 8.55 -6.60 -10.53
N SER A 96 9.59 -6.96 -9.77
CA SER A 96 9.95 -8.37 -9.55
C SER A 96 9.48 -8.89 -8.20
N ARG A 97 9.54 -8.07 -7.15
CA ARG A 97 9.06 -8.44 -5.81
C ARG A 97 8.47 -7.23 -5.11
N ALA A 98 7.46 -7.47 -4.28
CA ALA A 98 6.89 -6.45 -3.41
C ALA A 98 6.40 -7.15 -2.14
N TYR A 99 6.89 -6.69 -0.98
CA TYR A 99 6.53 -7.34 0.28
C TYR A 99 6.63 -6.37 1.45
N ILE A 100 6.08 -6.80 2.57
CA ILE A 100 6.05 -6.04 3.81
C ILE A 100 6.91 -6.78 4.83
N LEU A 101 7.85 -6.05 5.47
CA LEU A 101 8.71 -6.61 6.50
C LEU A 101 7.99 -6.60 7.84
N SER A 102 6.94 -7.41 7.95
CA SER A 102 6.06 -7.41 9.12
C SER A 102 6.73 -7.85 10.42
N GLU A 103 7.90 -8.48 10.33
CA GLU A 103 8.67 -8.87 11.52
C GLU A 103 9.45 -7.70 12.14
N ALA A 104 9.61 -6.60 11.43
CA ALA A 104 10.33 -5.44 11.97
C ALA A 104 9.46 -4.71 13.00
N LYS A 105 9.95 -4.60 14.24
CA LYS A 105 9.17 -4.08 15.37
C LYS A 105 9.73 -2.78 15.96
N HIS A 106 10.39 -1.97 15.15
CA HIS A 106 11.01 -0.72 15.62
C HIS A 106 10.04 0.47 15.63
N SER A 107 8.85 0.30 15.08
CA SER A 107 7.84 1.34 14.94
C SER A 107 6.46 0.69 14.90
N ASP A 108 5.40 1.50 14.99
CA ASP A 108 4.03 1.03 14.72
C ASP A 108 3.80 0.76 13.22
N HIS A 109 4.69 1.28 12.36
CA HIS A 109 4.76 0.91 10.95
C HIS A 109 5.87 -0.11 10.74
N CYS A 110 5.72 -0.97 9.75
CA CYS A 110 6.83 -1.82 9.30
C CYS A 110 7.23 -1.42 7.88
N PRO A 111 8.51 -1.64 7.53
CA PRO A 111 9.00 -1.27 6.20
C PRO A 111 8.30 -2.04 5.09
N ILE A 112 8.13 -1.38 3.97
CA ILE A 112 7.69 -2.02 2.73
C ILE A 112 8.86 -2.05 1.76
N VAL A 113 8.87 -3.05 0.89
CA VAL A 113 9.95 -3.24 -0.08
C VAL A 113 9.35 -3.49 -1.46
N VAL A 114 9.90 -2.84 -2.46
CA VAL A 114 9.65 -3.18 -3.86
C VAL A 114 11.00 -3.38 -4.53
N GLU A 115 11.10 -4.45 -5.30
CA GLU A 115 12.29 -4.75 -6.08
C GLU A 115 11.96 -4.60 -7.55
N LEU A 116 12.78 -3.82 -8.25
CA LEU A 116 12.63 -3.58 -9.67
C LEU A 116 13.81 -4.16 -10.42
N ASP A 117 13.53 -4.88 -11.50
CA ASP A 117 14.55 -5.39 -12.40
C ASP A 117 14.69 -4.43 -13.57
N ILE A 118 15.61 -3.49 -13.43
CA ILE A 118 15.84 -2.42 -14.40
C ILE A 118 17.20 -2.60 -15.03
N LYS A 119 17.22 -2.60 -16.36
CA LYS A 119 18.47 -2.60 -17.12
C LYS A 119 18.93 -1.15 -17.27
N LEU A 120 20.12 -0.88 -16.78
CA LEU A 120 20.75 0.43 -16.91
C LEU A 120 21.62 0.51 -18.15
#